data_bfc551324156eb32508ff372a5b1c27a
#
_entry.id   bfc551324156eb32508ff372a5b1c27a
#
_cell.length_a   1.000
_cell.length_b   1.000
_cell.length_c   1.000
_cell.angle_alpha   90.00
_cell.angle_beta   90.00
_cell.angle_gamma   90.00
#
_symmetry.space_group_name_H-M   'P 1'
#
loop_
_entity.id
_entity.type
_entity.pdbx_description
1 polymer ?
#
loop_
_entity_poly.entity_id
_entity_poly.type
_entity_poly.pdbx_seq_one_letter_code
_entity_poly.pdbx_strand_id
1 'polypeptide(L)'
;MAITGGIKFFKKNQASDATASATSGDAGAKFILDLDVDTYWTSVGSSDSETETITINFGSNKTIDRVLLLDHNFKNFTVKYLSGSSYVAFANVIGIGGVSLSGITETSFSKDSSYYEFDSVTTSAIQIACLSTQTTNAEKYLSQAIATSELGTFVGYPQVSKIDLTRNTRSKKTLSGRYSVQKSQQTLGYSIRVRNYPSSTV
;
A
#
# COMPACT_ATOMS: atom_id res chain seq x y z
N MET A 1 2.23 -17.68 -21.49
CA MET A 1 1.22 -17.05 -20.65
C MET A 1 1.23 -15.56 -21.00
N ALA A 2 0.20 -15.03 -21.65
CA ALA A 2 0.13 -13.62 -22.02
C ALA A 2 -0.26 -12.84 -20.75
N ILE A 3 0.58 -11.89 -20.34
CA ILE A 3 0.22 -10.94 -19.28
C ILE A 3 -0.74 -9.93 -19.92
N THR A 4 -2.03 -10.06 -19.63
CA THR A 4 -3.10 -9.21 -20.17
C THR A 4 -3.33 -7.94 -19.31
N GLY A 5 -2.31 -7.47 -18.61
CA GLY A 5 -2.39 -6.25 -17.78
C GLY A 5 -1.26 -5.28 -18.12
N GLY A 6 -1.57 -4.00 -18.26
CA GLY A 6 -0.56 -2.94 -18.37
C GLY A 6 0.09 -2.62 -17.03
N ILE A 7 1.20 -1.87 -17.06
CA ILE A 7 1.78 -1.30 -15.84
C ILE A 7 0.92 -0.11 -15.42
N LYS A 8 0.38 -0.16 -14.22
CA LYS A 8 -0.37 0.95 -13.63
C LYS A 8 0.56 1.86 -12.82
N PHE A 9 0.41 3.15 -13.01
CA PHE A 9 1.09 4.17 -12.22
C PHE A 9 0.06 4.88 -11.34
N PHE A 10 0.46 5.16 -10.12
CA PHE A 10 -0.41 5.80 -9.14
C PHE A 10 0.09 7.20 -8.81
N LYS A 11 -0.83 8.08 -8.43
CA LYS A 11 -0.52 9.39 -7.89
C LYS A 11 0.11 9.26 -6.49
N LYS A 12 0.50 10.40 -5.91
CA LYS A 12 0.96 10.45 -4.51
C LYS A 12 -0.04 9.73 -3.58
N ASN A 13 0.47 9.02 -2.58
CA ASN A 13 -0.35 8.50 -1.50
C ASN A 13 -1.06 9.67 -0.78
N GLN A 14 -2.38 9.71 -0.82
CA GLN A 14 -3.18 10.75 -0.18
C GLN A 14 -3.17 10.62 1.34
N ALA A 15 -2.82 9.45 1.86
CA ALA A 15 -2.71 9.20 3.28
C ALA A 15 -1.38 9.68 3.90
N SER A 16 -0.37 10.07 3.10
CA SER A 16 0.95 10.49 3.62
C SER A 16 0.92 11.73 4.51
N ASP A 17 -0.05 12.61 4.31
CA ASP A 17 -0.21 13.84 5.10
C ASP A 17 -1.48 13.77 6.00
N ALA A 18 -2.05 12.59 6.17
CA ALA A 18 -3.25 12.33 6.95
C ALA A 18 -2.93 12.15 8.44
N THR A 19 -3.97 12.12 9.25
CA THR A 19 -3.91 11.66 10.64
C THR A 19 -4.65 10.34 10.77
N ALA A 20 -4.16 9.45 11.62
CA ALA A 20 -4.83 8.20 11.94
C ALA A 20 -5.18 8.15 13.42
N SER A 21 -6.33 7.54 13.72
CA SER A 21 -6.79 7.22 15.06
C SER A 21 -7.38 5.80 15.08
N ALA A 22 -7.36 5.14 16.23
CA ALA A 22 -7.87 3.79 16.37
C ALA A 22 -8.67 3.64 17.65
N THR A 23 -9.61 2.67 17.69
CA THR A 23 -10.42 2.35 18.87
C THR A 23 -9.57 1.76 19.99
N SER A 24 -8.47 1.08 19.63
CA SER A 24 -7.45 0.63 20.59
C SER A 24 -6.06 0.79 19.98
N GLY A 25 -5.02 0.86 20.81
CA GLY A 25 -3.65 1.10 20.33
C GLY A 25 -3.46 2.43 19.59
N ASP A 26 -4.25 3.45 19.91
CA ASP A 26 -4.35 4.73 19.20
C ASP A 26 -3.01 5.44 19.03
N ALA A 27 -2.12 5.36 20.01
CA ALA A 27 -0.78 5.95 19.93
C ALA A 27 0.06 5.38 18.78
N GLY A 28 -0.19 4.13 18.37
CA GLY A 28 0.44 3.46 17.24
C GLY A 28 -0.23 3.73 15.90
N ALA A 29 -1.44 4.27 15.87
CA ALA A 29 -2.21 4.45 14.63
C ALA A 29 -1.47 5.29 13.57
N LYS A 30 -0.63 6.24 13.97
CA LYS A 30 0.19 7.07 13.08
C LYS A 30 1.20 6.27 12.25
N PHE A 31 1.65 5.11 12.74
CA PHE A 31 2.67 4.31 12.07
C PHE A 31 2.19 3.71 10.75
N ILE A 32 0.86 3.55 10.56
CA ILE A 32 0.33 3.07 9.28
C ILE A 32 0.48 4.08 8.13
N LEU A 33 0.96 5.29 8.39
CA LEU A 33 1.07 6.40 7.42
C LEU A 33 2.51 6.83 7.14
N ASP A 34 3.50 6.31 7.88
CA ASP A 34 4.88 6.81 7.86
C ASP A 34 5.75 6.22 6.74
N LEU A 35 5.23 5.24 6.00
CA LEU A 35 5.91 4.52 4.92
C LEU A 35 7.13 3.70 5.39
N ASP A 36 7.22 3.42 6.68
CA ASP A 36 8.22 2.54 7.26
C ASP A 36 7.58 1.16 7.50
N VAL A 37 8.02 0.16 6.75
CA VAL A 37 7.46 -1.20 6.81
C VAL A 37 7.83 -1.95 8.10
N ASP A 38 8.78 -1.44 8.87
CA ASP A 38 9.22 -2.02 10.14
C ASP A 38 8.40 -1.50 11.33
N THR A 39 7.51 -0.52 11.10
CA THR A 39 6.58 0.03 12.08
C THR A 39 5.14 -0.39 11.78
N TYR A 40 4.32 -0.53 12.83
CA TYR A 40 2.91 -0.91 12.67
C TYR A 40 2.04 -0.44 13.83
N TRP A 41 0.78 -0.28 13.53
CA TRP A 41 -0.26 -0.21 14.54
C TRP A 41 -0.57 -1.62 15.06
N THR A 42 -0.79 -1.74 16.37
CA THR A 42 -1.22 -2.98 17.01
C THR A 42 -2.39 -2.69 17.94
N SER A 43 -3.42 -3.54 17.93
CA SER A 43 -4.54 -3.44 18.86
C SER A 43 -4.10 -3.75 20.29
N VAL A 44 -4.83 -3.20 21.25
CA VAL A 44 -4.73 -3.63 22.67
C VAL A 44 -5.77 -4.74 22.85
N GLY A 45 -5.27 -5.94 23.14
CA GLY A 45 -6.12 -7.14 23.23
C GLY A 45 -6.19 -7.91 21.91
N SER A 46 -6.64 -9.14 22.00
CA SER A 46 -6.54 -10.16 20.96
C SER A 46 -7.86 -10.86 20.65
N SER A 47 -9.02 -10.27 21.01
CA SER A 47 -10.33 -10.90 20.81
C SER A 47 -10.81 -10.82 19.37
N ASP A 48 -11.15 -11.96 18.76
CA ASP A 48 -11.83 -12.03 17.45
C ASP A 48 -13.31 -11.69 17.51
N SER A 49 -13.89 -11.46 18.70
CA SER A 49 -15.28 -11.01 18.88
C SER A 49 -15.40 -9.49 18.97
N GLU A 50 -14.31 -8.77 19.10
CA GLU A 50 -14.28 -7.32 19.19
C GLU A 50 -13.76 -6.70 17.89
N THR A 51 -14.53 -5.75 17.36
CA THR A 51 -14.14 -5.01 16.16
C THR A 51 -13.26 -3.83 16.53
N GLU A 52 -12.04 -3.83 16.01
CA GLU A 52 -11.14 -2.68 16.08
C GLU A 52 -11.27 -1.84 14.83
N THR A 53 -11.32 -0.54 15.01
CA THR A 53 -11.53 0.42 13.92
C THR A 53 -10.39 1.41 13.86
N ILE A 54 -9.82 1.56 12.68
CA ILE A 54 -8.83 2.59 12.37
C ILE A 54 -9.49 3.61 11.43
N THR A 55 -9.39 4.89 11.77
CA THR A 55 -9.87 5.99 10.94
C THR A 55 -8.69 6.82 10.44
N ILE A 56 -8.59 6.96 9.12
CA ILE A 56 -7.60 7.81 8.46
C ILE A 56 -8.31 9.06 7.96
N ASN A 57 -7.95 10.21 8.52
CA ASN A 57 -8.50 11.52 8.17
C ASN A 57 -7.50 12.28 7.29
N PHE A 58 -7.87 12.57 6.06
CA PHE A 58 -7.03 13.29 5.09
C PHE A 58 -6.92 14.79 5.33
N GLY A 59 -7.66 15.34 6.31
CA GLY A 59 -7.70 16.79 6.61
C GLY A 59 -8.45 17.63 5.58
N SER A 60 -8.68 17.09 4.38
CA SER A 60 -9.45 17.71 3.30
C SER A 60 -9.95 16.63 2.34
N ASN A 61 -10.92 16.98 1.50
CA ASN A 61 -11.41 16.05 0.49
C ASN A 61 -10.30 15.64 -0.49
N LYS A 62 -10.12 14.35 -0.65
CA LYS A 62 -9.19 13.71 -1.59
C LYS A 62 -9.96 12.79 -2.53
N THR A 63 -9.54 12.75 -3.78
CA THR A 63 -10.07 11.79 -4.75
C THR A 63 -9.20 10.56 -4.76
N ILE A 64 -9.82 9.41 -4.48
CA ILE A 64 -9.16 8.10 -4.44
C ILE A 64 -9.98 7.08 -5.24
N ASP A 65 -9.32 6.11 -5.80
CA ASP A 65 -9.90 4.97 -6.50
C ASP A 65 -9.17 3.66 -6.20
N ARG A 66 -8.19 3.72 -5.27
CA ARG A 66 -7.36 2.57 -4.84
C ARG A 66 -7.07 2.65 -3.35
N VAL A 67 -7.14 1.51 -2.69
CA VAL A 67 -6.65 1.31 -1.32
C VAL A 67 -5.77 0.07 -1.28
N LEU A 68 -4.62 0.20 -0.61
CA LEU A 68 -3.72 -0.91 -0.30
C LEU A 68 -3.53 -0.95 1.21
N LEU A 69 -3.60 -2.15 1.78
CA LEU A 69 -3.19 -2.44 3.15
C LEU A 69 -2.02 -3.40 3.06
N LEU A 70 -0.89 -3.03 3.64
CA LEU A 70 0.35 -3.79 3.54
C LEU A 70 0.75 -4.32 4.91
N ASP A 71 1.16 -5.56 4.92
CA ASP A 71 1.59 -6.31 6.10
C ASP A 71 0.58 -6.21 7.25
N HIS A 72 -0.48 -7.01 7.14
CA HIS A 72 -1.55 -7.11 8.12
C HIS A 72 -1.97 -8.56 8.35
N ASN A 73 -2.56 -8.84 9.51
CA ASN A 73 -3.07 -10.16 9.85
C ASN A 73 -4.61 -10.26 9.82
N PHE A 74 -5.29 -9.33 9.17
CA PHE A 74 -6.74 -9.28 9.14
C PHE A 74 -7.32 -10.46 8.36
N LYS A 75 -8.35 -11.11 8.90
CA LYS A 75 -9.12 -12.17 8.27
C LYS A 75 -10.50 -11.67 7.85
N ASN A 76 -11.25 -11.10 8.81
CA ASN A 76 -12.54 -10.49 8.55
C ASN A 76 -12.44 -9.00 8.78
N PHE A 77 -12.58 -8.22 7.71
CA PHE A 77 -12.46 -6.76 7.78
C PHE A 77 -13.27 -6.07 6.70
N THR A 78 -13.54 -4.79 6.93
CA THR A 78 -14.17 -3.90 5.94
C THR A 78 -13.38 -2.61 5.81
N VAL A 79 -13.41 -2.00 4.61
CA VAL A 79 -12.94 -0.63 4.40
C VAL A 79 -14.07 0.19 3.82
N LYS A 80 -14.30 1.37 4.40
CA LYS A 80 -15.37 2.30 4.02
C LYS A 80 -14.81 3.70 3.86
N TYR A 81 -15.51 4.55 3.11
CA TYR A 81 -15.17 5.97 2.99
C TYR A 81 -16.28 6.85 3.60
N LEU A 82 -15.90 8.04 4.03
CA LEU A 82 -16.84 9.01 4.59
C LEU A 82 -17.61 9.72 3.46
N SER A 83 -18.95 9.60 3.48
CA SER A 83 -19.87 10.31 2.59
C SER A 83 -20.85 11.10 3.43
N GLY A 84 -20.73 12.43 3.38
CA GLY A 84 -21.45 13.29 4.32
C GLY A 84 -21.03 13.01 5.77
N SER A 85 -21.94 12.51 6.58
CA SER A 85 -21.71 12.16 8.00
C SER A 85 -21.60 10.64 8.26
N SER A 86 -21.64 9.80 7.22
CA SER A 86 -21.69 8.35 7.38
C SER A 86 -20.58 7.65 6.61
N TYR A 87 -20.05 6.56 7.16
CA TYR A 87 -19.13 5.68 6.44
C TYR A 87 -19.91 4.69 5.57
N VAL A 88 -19.66 4.71 4.27
CA VAL A 88 -20.35 3.89 3.27
C VAL A 88 -19.36 2.99 2.52
N ALA A 89 -19.88 1.90 1.96
CA ALA A 89 -19.07 0.98 1.16
C ALA A 89 -18.68 1.58 -0.18
N PHE A 90 -17.51 1.21 -0.69
CA PHE A 90 -17.08 1.51 -2.06
C PHE A 90 -17.92 0.73 -3.07
N ALA A 91 -18.14 1.30 -4.25
CA ALA A 91 -18.85 0.66 -5.35
C ALA A 91 -17.88 0.05 -6.37
N ASN A 92 -18.32 -1.01 -7.06
CA ASN A 92 -17.58 -1.67 -8.15
C ASN A 92 -16.15 -2.06 -7.76
N VAL A 93 -16.03 -2.68 -6.58
CA VAL A 93 -14.72 -3.06 -6.03
C VAL A 93 -14.16 -4.27 -6.77
N ILE A 94 -12.88 -4.18 -7.14
CA ILE A 94 -12.09 -5.28 -7.69
C ILE A 94 -10.92 -5.53 -6.74
N GLY A 95 -10.91 -6.71 -6.13
CA GLY A 95 -9.83 -7.16 -5.26
C GLY A 95 -8.67 -7.83 -5.99
N ILE A 96 -7.72 -8.35 -5.23
CA ILE A 96 -6.56 -9.07 -5.76
C ILE A 96 -7.01 -10.21 -6.68
N GLY A 97 -6.38 -10.31 -7.84
CA GLY A 97 -6.69 -11.34 -8.84
C GLY A 97 -7.91 -11.02 -9.71
N GLY A 98 -8.45 -9.80 -9.64
CA GLY A 98 -9.59 -9.37 -10.47
C GLY A 98 -10.94 -9.85 -9.95
N VAL A 99 -11.03 -10.19 -8.66
CA VAL A 99 -12.28 -10.64 -8.04
C VAL A 99 -13.18 -9.44 -7.78
N SER A 100 -14.40 -9.47 -8.33
CA SER A 100 -15.42 -8.44 -8.07
C SER A 100 -16.06 -8.64 -6.70
N LEU A 101 -16.14 -7.54 -5.94
CA LEU A 101 -16.72 -7.49 -4.59
C LEU A 101 -17.84 -6.45 -4.53
N SER A 102 -18.84 -6.65 -3.68
CA SER A 102 -19.92 -5.67 -3.45
C SER A 102 -19.51 -4.48 -2.57
N GLY A 103 -18.27 -4.45 -2.13
CA GLY A 103 -17.60 -3.45 -1.28
C GLY A 103 -16.29 -4.04 -0.82
N ILE A 104 -15.45 -3.27 -0.13
CA ILE A 104 -14.26 -3.87 0.52
C ILE A 104 -14.74 -4.55 1.80
N THR A 105 -15.15 -5.81 1.68
CA THR A 105 -15.60 -6.67 2.77
C THR A 105 -15.01 -8.05 2.58
N GLU A 106 -14.10 -8.41 3.47
CA GLU A 106 -13.44 -9.71 3.47
C GLU A 106 -13.89 -10.52 4.68
N THR A 107 -14.14 -11.82 4.48
CA THR A 107 -14.62 -12.73 5.53
C THR A 107 -13.72 -13.94 5.76
N SER A 108 -12.73 -14.15 4.92
CA SER A 108 -11.80 -15.28 5.00
C SER A 108 -10.46 -14.93 4.35
N PHE A 109 -10.02 -13.69 4.50
CA PHE A 109 -8.76 -13.23 3.93
C PHE A 109 -7.57 -13.96 4.56
N SER A 110 -6.60 -14.37 3.75
CA SER A 110 -5.48 -15.22 4.17
C SER A 110 -4.11 -14.76 3.68
N LYS A 111 -4.04 -13.50 3.19
CA LYS A 111 -2.78 -12.89 2.74
C LYS A 111 -2.37 -11.77 3.70
N ASP A 112 -1.10 -11.43 3.70
CA ASP A 112 -0.54 -10.35 4.51
C ASP A 112 -0.76 -8.96 3.92
N SER A 113 -1.14 -8.87 2.65
CA SER A 113 -1.35 -7.59 1.97
C SER A 113 -2.56 -7.66 1.06
N SER A 114 -3.32 -6.57 1.00
CA SER A 114 -4.53 -6.45 0.19
C SER A 114 -4.49 -5.22 -0.71
N TYR A 115 -5.15 -5.33 -1.88
CA TYR A 115 -5.24 -4.28 -2.88
C TYR A 115 -6.65 -4.25 -3.45
N TYR A 116 -7.24 -3.06 -3.52
CA TYR A 116 -8.59 -2.85 -4.03
C TYR A 116 -8.62 -1.69 -5.01
N GLU A 117 -9.28 -1.92 -6.14
CA GLU A 117 -9.68 -0.90 -7.11
C GLU A 117 -11.19 -0.67 -6.96
N PHE A 118 -11.65 0.56 -7.12
CA PHE A 118 -13.07 0.90 -7.03
C PHE A 118 -13.39 2.17 -7.83
N ASP A 119 -14.67 2.45 -8.00
CA ASP A 119 -15.10 3.72 -8.62
C ASP A 119 -14.53 4.91 -7.84
N SER A 120 -14.01 5.88 -8.57
CA SER A 120 -13.40 7.07 -7.97
C SER A 120 -14.35 7.80 -7.03
N VAL A 121 -13.93 8.00 -5.79
CA VAL A 121 -14.69 8.73 -4.77
C VAL A 121 -13.90 9.92 -4.26
N THR A 122 -14.61 10.99 -3.88
CA THR A 122 -14.02 12.14 -3.20
C THR A 122 -14.47 12.13 -1.73
N THR A 123 -13.51 12.00 -0.83
CA THR A 123 -13.77 11.83 0.61
C THR A 123 -12.70 12.52 1.45
N SER A 124 -13.05 12.89 2.68
CA SER A 124 -12.09 13.41 3.66
C SER A 124 -11.56 12.34 4.61
N ALA A 125 -12.13 11.13 4.63
CA ALA A 125 -11.66 10.06 5.51
C ALA A 125 -12.02 8.68 4.98
N ILE A 126 -11.22 7.69 5.37
CA ILE A 126 -11.54 6.26 5.24
C ILE A 126 -11.50 5.59 6.61
N GLN A 127 -12.23 4.50 6.74
CA GLN A 127 -12.31 3.71 7.96
C GLN A 127 -12.04 2.25 7.63
N ILE A 128 -11.14 1.63 8.40
CA ILE A 128 -10.80 0.21 8.34
C ILE A 128 -11.35 -0.41 9.62
N ALA A 129 -12.23 -1.39 9.51
CA ALA A 129 -12.76 -2.12 10.67
C ALA A 129 -12.38 -3.60 10.56
N CYS A 130 -11.61 -4.10 11.52
CA CYS A 130 -11.15 -5.48 11.61
C CYS A 130 -11.85 -6.20 12.76
N LEU A 131 -12.57 -7.27 12.43
CA LEU A 131 -13.23 -8.12 13.42
C LEU A 131 -12.28 -9.23 13.90
N SER A 132 -11.72 -10.00 12.98
CA SER A 132 -10.90 -11.17 13.33
C SER A 132 -9.61 -11.24 12.56
N THR A 133 -8.66 -12.00 13.09
CA THR A 133 -7.32 -12.21 12.56
C THR A 133 -7.15 -13.59 11.93
N GLN A 134 -6.12 -13.76 11.12
CA GLN A 134 -5.79 -15.03 10.45
C GLN A 134 -5.39 -16.12 11.45
N THR A 135 -4.73 -15.72 12.54
CA THR A 135 -4.52 -16.58 13.71
C THR A 135 -5.55 -16.22 14.77
N THR A 136 -6.37 -17.17 15.17
CA THR A 136 -7.47 -16.95 16.12
C THR A 136 -7.00 -16.25 17.39
N ASN A 137 -7.70 -15.18 17.76
CA ASN A 137 -7.41 -14.37 18.95
C ASN A 137 -5.97 -13.83 19.00
N ALA A 138 -5.39 -13.46 17.87
CA ALA A 138 -4.15 -12.72 17.84
C ALA A 138 -4.42 -11.20 17.96
N GLU A 139 -3.44 -10.45 18.42
CA GLU A 139 -3.48 -8.98 18.29
C GLU A 139 -3.58 -8.59 16.82
N LYS A 140 -4.46 -7.64 16.53
CA LYS A 140 -4.62 -7.11 15.17
C LYS A 140 -3.48 -6.15 14.87
N TYR A 141 -2.87 -6.25 13.70
CA TYR A 141 -1.83 -5.30 13.27
C TYR A 141 -1.97 -4.91 11.81
N LEU A 142 -1.45 -3.73 11.49
CA LEU A 142 -1.33 -3.19 10.15
C LEU A 142 -0.08 -2.32 10.08
N SER A 143 0.81 -2.61 9.12
CA SER A 143 2.00 -1.80 8.88
C SER A 143 1.68 -0.53 8.10
N GLN A 144 1.08 -0.66 6.89
CA GLN A 144 0.88 0.51 6.03
C GLN A 144 -0.52 0.53 5.41
N ALA A 145 -1.10 1.72 5.38
CA ALA A 145 -2.31 2.02 4.63
C ALA A 145 -2.03 3.07 3.55
N ILE A 146 -2.30 2.73 2.30
CA ILE A 146 -2.09 3.61 1.15
C ILE A 146 -3.44 3.86 0.50
N ALA A 147 -3.79 5.14 0.33
CA ALA A 147 -4.96 5.57 -0.42
C ALA A 147 -4.49 6.45 -1.58
N THR A 148 -4.82 6.08 -2.81
CA THR A 148 -4.32 6.78 -4.00
C THR A 148 -5.31 6.75 -5.15
N SER A 149 -4.98 7.40 -6.25
CA SER A 149 -5.71 7.27 -7.51
C SER A 149 -4.76 6.92 -8.65
N GLU A 150 -5.31 6.26 -9.67
CA GLU A 150 -4.55 5.92 -10.87
C GLU A 150 -4.09 7.20 -11.57
N LEU A 151 -2.82 7.25 -11.96
CA LEU A 151 -2.25 8.29 -12.81
C LEU A 151 -2.41 7.92 -14.29
N GLY A 152 -2.27 6.64 -14.59
CA GLY A 152 -2.39 6.10 -15.94
C GLY A 152 -1.92 4.65 -16.02
N THR A 153 -2.39 3.97 -17.07
CA THR A 153 -1.99 2.60 -17.36
C THR A 153 -1.22 2.56 -18.68
N PHE A 154 -0.02 2.00 -18.65
CA PHE A 154 0.72 1.71 -19.89
C PHE A 154 0.32 0.34 -20.43
N VAL A 155 -0.39 0.35 -21.55
CA VAL A 155 -0.75 -0.87 -22.28
C VAL A 155 0.43 -1.25 -23.18
N GLY A 156 1.25 -2.20 -22.76
CA GLY A 156 2.41 -2.68 -23.51
C GLY A 156 3.31 -3.56 -22.67
N TYR A 157 4.17 -4.32 -23.32
CA TYR A 157 5.16 -5.14 -22.61
C TYR A 157 6.37 -4.27 -22.25
N PRO A 158 6.62 -4.00 -20.96
CA PRO A 158 7.86 -3.34 -20.57
C PRO A 158 9.01 -4.30 -20.87
N GLN A 159 9.96 -3.85 -21.67
CA GLN A 159 11.24 -4.53 -21.79
C GLN A 159 12.18 -3.93 -20.75
N VAL A 160 12.62 -4.75 -19.79
CA VAL A 160 13.74 -4.37 -18.93
C VAL A 160 14.97 -4.30 -19.83
N SER A 161 15.38 -3.08 -20.19
CA SER A 161 16.48 -2.89 -21.14
C SER A 161 17.85 -2.92 -20.48
N LYS A 162 17.94 -2.70 -19.16
CA LYS A 162 19.21 -2.67 -18.44
C LYS A 162 19.00 -2.76 -16.92
N ILE A 163 19.77 -3.61 -16.27
CA ILE A 163 19.96 -3.61 -14.82
C ILE A 163 21.34 -3.00 -14.57
N ASP A 164 21.38 -1.77 -14.08
CA ASP A 164 22.63 -1.13 -13.70
C ASP A 164 22.96 -1.45 -12.23
N LEU A 165 23.91 -2.33 -12.02
CA LEU A 165 24.56 -2.54 -10.73
C LEU A 165 25.68 -1.54 -10.56
N THR A 166 25.42 -0.40 -9.98
CA THR A 166 26.49 0.57 -9.64
C THR A 166 27.15 0.12 -8.34
N ARG A 167 28.30 -0.52 -8.46
CA ARG A 167 29.17 -0.80 -7.32
C ARG A 167 30.07 0.42 -7.11
N ASN A 168 29.76 1.22 -6.11
CA ASN A 168 30.69 2.26 -5.65
C ASN A 168 31.77 1.59 -4.76
N THR A 169 32.82 1.09 -5.38
CA THR A 169 34.02 0.65 -4.68
C THR A 169 35.08 1.75 -4.75
N ARG A 170 35.44 2.33 -3.63
CA ARG A 170 36.63 3.19 -3.55
C ARG A 170 37.82 2.32 -3.10
N SER A 171 38.80 2.15 -3.96
CA SER A 171 40.09 1.56 -3.59
C SER A 171 41.10 2.70 -3.34
N LYS A 172 41.67 2.71 -2.16
CA LYS A 172 42.83 3.59 -1.85
C LYS A 172 44.08 2.73 -1.62
N LYS A 173 45.18 3.08 -2.30
CA LYS A 173 46.47 2.50 -2.01
C LYS A 173 47.07 3.23 -0.81
N THR A 174 47.41 2.49 0.23
CA THR A 174 48.08 3.05 1.41
C THR A 174 49.56 3.32 1.11
N LEU A 175 50.20 4.18 1.89
CA LEU A 175 51.67 4.46 1.76
C LEU A 175 52.51 3.18 1.88
N SER A 176 52.03 2.13 2.50
CA SER A 176 52.70 0.82 2.59
C SER A 176 52.42 -0.09 1.39
N GLY A 177 51.76 0.40 0.32
CA GLY A 177 51.47 -0.36 -0.88
C GLY A 177 50.26 -1.32 -0.80
N ARG A 178 49.57 -1.38 0.33
CA ARG A 178 48.37 -2.20 0.49
C ARG A 178 47.13 -1.49 -0.06
N TYR A 179 46.21 -2.25 -0.68
CA TYR A 179 44.91 -1.73 -1.12
C TYR A 179 43.89 -1.87 -0.01
N SER A 180 43.27 -0.75 0.35
CA SER A 180 42.07 -0.75 1.18
C SER A 180 40.86 -0.59 0.26
N VAL A 181 39.94 -1.55 0.29
CA VAL A 181 38.69 -1.51 -0.49
C VAL A 181 37.56 -1.18 0.44
N GLN A 182 37.01 0.01 0.31
CA GLN A 182 35.81 0.41 1.04
C GLN A 182 34.59 0.10 0.14
N LYS A 183 33.76 -0.84 0.58
CA LYS A 183 32.46 -1.12 -0.07
C LYS A 183 31.46 -0.10 0.46
N SER A 184 31.00 0.81 -0.38
CA SER A 184 29.84 1.63 -0.09
C SER A 184 28.57 1.00 -0.66
N GLN A 185 27.43 1.46 -0.21
CA GLN A 185 26.08 0.98 -0.59
C GLN A 185 25.97 0.59 -2.08
N GLN A 186 25.42 -0.59 -2.32
CA GLN A 186 25.05 -1.02 -3.68
C GLN A 186 23.71 -0.37 -4.04
N THR A 187 23.69 0.45 -5.09
CA THR A 187 22.45 1.00 -5.63
C THR A 187 22.03 0.14 -6.82
N LEU A 188 20.86 -0.45 -6.74
CA LEU A 188 20.25 -1.17 -7.85
C LEU A 188 19.39 -0.19 -8.64
N GLY A 189 19.82 0.13 -9.85
CA GLY A 189 19.05 0.97 -10.78
C GLY A 189 18.34 0.10 -11.81
N TYR A 190 17.04 0.30 -11.99
CA TYR A 190 16.25 -0.32 -13.06
C TYR A 190 15.94 0.72 -14.11
N SER A 191 16.25 0.42 -15.37
CA SER A 191 15.76 1.19 -16.52
C SER A 191 14.68 0.40 -17.23
N ILE A 192 13.46 0.93 -17.22
CA ILE A 192 12.32 0.34 -17.91
C ILE A 192 12.09 1.14 -19.18
N ARG A 193 12.21 0.49 -20.36
CA ARG A 193 11.85 1.08 -21.64
C ARG A 193 10.52 0.52 -22.10
N VAL A 194 9.52 1.41 -22.26
CA VAL A 194 8.23 1.07 -22.87
C VAL A 194 8.32 1.37 -24.37
N ARG A 195 8.15 0.35 -25.20
CA ARG A 195 8.06 0.51 -26.67
C ARG A 195 6.60 0.51 -27.10
N ASN A 196 6.28 1.30 -28.13
CA ASN A 196 4.96 1.42 -28.72
C ASN A 196 3.90 2.07 -27.83
N TYR A 197 4.21 3.20 -27.23
CA TYR A 197 3.21 4.05 -26.64
C TYR A 197 2.47 4.81 -27.76
N PRO A 198 1.16 4.67 -27.92
CA PRO A 198 0.43 5.49 -28.87
C PRO A 198 0.46 6.95 -28.40
N SER A 199 0.93 7.86 -29.26
CA SER A 199 1.14 9.28 -28.96
C SER A 199 -0.17 10.09 -28.78
N SER A 200 -1.31 9.43 -28.69
CA SER A 200 -2.64 10.05 -28.64
C SER A 200 -3.27 10.14 -27.23
N THR A 201 -2.48 9.92 -26.17
CA THR A 201 -3.02 9.94 -24.79
C THR A 201 -2.13 10.77 -23.88
N VAL A 202 -1.93 12.06 -24.20
CA VAL A 202 -1.42 13.09 -23.31
C VAL A 202 -2.45 14.19 -23.19
#